data_fcfce135cc8500ae99b4e169e0639a8a
#
_entry.id   fcfce135cc8500ae99b4e169e0639a8a
#
_cell.length_a   1.000
_cell.length_b   1.000
_cell.length_c   1.000
_cell.angle_alpha   90.00
_cell.angle_beta   90.00
_cell.angle_gamma   90.00
#
_symmetry.space_group_name_H-M   'P 1'
#
loop_
_entity.id
_entity.type
_entity.pdbx_description
1 polymer ?
#
loop_
_entity_poly.entity_id
_entity_poly.type
_entity_poly.pdbx_seq_one_letter_code
_entity_poly.pdbx_strand_id
1 'polypeptide(L)'
;NAGALFGLGKGLTPLFIAASFLALGFVLFLFMHSGRDRRSLHLALGLVLAGALGNLYDRVFMIADVVEYRVDGRKRTEAFALIEERPHGIVVGTWPGREHPHLISNKYEPKVLKRGVVRDFIKMEPKFSIGERRVEIWPWVFNVADALLVVGVGLLMLNFWWERKAERAAHASSSASQSPHT
;
A
#
# COMPACT_ATOMS: atom_id res chain seq x y z
N ASN A 1 8.85 -4.17 3.40
CA ASN A 1 8.46 -2.76 3.48
C ASN A 1 7.92 -2.43 4.88
N ALA A 2 8.49 -1.44 5.56
CA ALA A 2 8.08 -0.99 6.90
C ALA A 2 7.15 0.24 6.84
N GLY A 3 6.66 0.60 5.67
CA GLY A 3 5.77 1.74 5.43
C GLY A 3 4.39 1.35 4.91
N ALA A 4 3.64 2.34 4.40
CA ALA A 4 2.41 2.16 3.63
C ALA A 4 2.72 1.76 2.18
N LEU A 5 1.69 1.78 1.34
CA LEU A 5 1.81 1.58 -0.11
C LEU A 5 2.97 2.43 -0.66
N PHE A 6 3.84 1.83 -1.51
CA PHE A 6 5.04 2.47 -2.05
C PHE A 6 6.08 2.94 -1.01
N GLY A 7 6.09 2.36 0.20
CA GLY A 7 7.08 2.66 1.24
C GLY A 7 6.91 4.00 1.95
N LEU A 8 5.76 4.66 1.80
CA LEU A 8 5.46 5.90 2.51
C LEU A 8 5.27 5.65 4.02
N GLY A 9 5.65 6.64 4.86
CA GLY A 9 5.44 6.59 6.32
C GLY A 9 6.24 5.50 7.02
N LYS A 10 7.47 5.23 6.61
CA LYS A 10 8.38 4.28 7.27
C LYS A 10 8.47 4.59 8.78
N GLY A 11 8.29 3.57 9.61
CA GLY A 11 8.34 3.70 11.07
C GLY A 11 6.99 3.96 11.75
N LEU A 12 5.90 4.20 11.02
CA LEU A 12 4.55 4.42 11.56
C LEU A 12 3.72 3.12 11.58
N THR A 13 4.34 1.97 11.76
CA THR A 13 3.67 0.65 11.74
C THR A 13 2.43 0.58 12.65
N PRO A 14 2.43 1.07 13.92
CA PRO A 14 1.24 1.05 14.75
C PRO A 14 0.06 1.85 14.17
N LEU A 15 0.37 2.99 13.56
CA LEU A 15 -0.65 3.83 12.90
C LEU A 15 -1.26 3.09 11.70
N PHE A 16 -0.45 2.41 10.90
CA PHE A 16 -0.94 1.63 9.77
C PHE A 16 -1.77 0.41 10.20
N ILE A 17 -1.43 -0.22 11.32
CA ILE A 17 -2.24 -1.30 11.90
C ILE A 17 -3.61 -0.73 12.32
N ALA A 18 -3.64 0.36 13.06
CA ALA A 18 -4.88 1.00 13.49
C ALA A 18 -5.74 1.45 12.28
N ALA A 19 -5.14 2.09 11.29
CA ALA A 19 -5.82 2.48 10.06
C ALA A 19 -6.37 1.27 9.28
N SER A 20 -5.65 0.15 9.26
CA SER A 20 -6.11 -1.09 8.63
C SER A 20 -7.34 -1.66 9.32
N PHE A 21 -7.40 -1.66 10.66
CA PHE A 21 -8.60 -2.09 11.40
C PHE A 21 -9.79 -1.16 11.16
N LEU A 22 -9.58 0.15 11.12
CA LEU A 22 -10.63 1.13 10.80
C LEU A 22 -11.16 0.93 9.38
N ALA A 23 -10.26 0.78 8.40
CA ALA A 23 -10.63 0.51 7.01
C ALA A 23 -11.40 -0.81 6.88
N LEU A 24 -10.95 -1.86 7.58
CA LEU A 24 -11.61 -3.16 7.61
C LEU A 24 -13.04 -3.05 8.17
N GLY A 25 -13.21 -2.38 9.32
CA GLY A 25 -14.52 -2.13 9.92
C GLY A 25 -15.44 -1.34 9.00
N PHE A 26 -14.92 -0.31 8.32
CA PHE A 26 -15.67 0.48 7.36
C PHE A 26 -16.10 -0.33 6.12
N VAL A 27 -15.21 -1.14 5.57
CA VAL A 27 -15.55 -2.02 4.43
C VAL A 27 -16.60 -3.04 4.81
N LEU A 28 -16.50 -3.66 5.99
CA LEU A 28 -17.51 -4.59 6.50
C LEU A 28 -18.86 -3.89 6.73
N PHE A 29 -18.85 -2.67 7.26
CA PHE A 29 -20.07 -1.87 7.41
C PHE A 29 -20.74 -1.62 6.06
N LEU A 30 -19.98 -1.18 5.05
CA LEU A 30 -20.51 -0.97 3.69
C LEU A 30 -21.06 -2.28 3.10
N PHE A 31 -20.35 -3.40 3.31
CA PHE A 31 -20.78 -4.70 2.83
C PHE A 31 -22.11 -5.14 3.42
N MET A 32 -22.30 -4.95 4.74
CA MET A 32 -23.54 -5.30 5.44
C MET A 32 -24.73 -4.42 5.05
N HIS A 33 -24.48 -3.16 4.70
CA HIS A 33 -25.52 -2.19 4.35
C HIS A 33 -25.80 -2.09 2.84
N SER A 34 -25.04 -2.80 2.01
CA SER A 34 -25.28 -2.84 0.57
C SER A 34 -26.30 -3.89 0.18
N GLY A 35 -27.16 -3.58 -0.80
CA GLY A 35 -28.15 -4.50 -1.34
C GLY A 35 -27.49 -5.73 -2.00
N ARG A 36 -28.13 -6.90 -1.88
CA ARG A 36 -27.61 -8.18 -2.40
C ARG A 36 -27.46 -8.24 -3.92
N ASP A 37 -28.14 -7.40 -4.65
CA ASP A 37 -28.12 -7.23 -6.09
C ASP A 37 -26.90 -6.49 -6.63
N ARG A 38 -26.18 -5.77 -5.75
CA ARG A 38 -25.00 -4.95 -6.11
C ARG A 38 -23.72 -5.78 -6.23
N ARG A 39 -23.68 -6.73 -7.13
CA ARG A 39 -22.56 -7.69 -7.30
C ARG A 39 -21.21 -7.00 -7.54
N SER A 40 -21.18 -5.93 -8.35
CA SER A 40 -19.96 -5.18 -8.66
C SER A 40 -19.39 -4.48 -7.42
N LEU A 41 -20.27 -3.89 -6.60
CA LEU A 41 -19.88 -3.28 -5.32
C LEU A 41 -19.32 -4.32 -4.35
N HIS A 42 -19.98 -5.47 -4.22
CA HIS A 42 -19.50 -6.55 -3.35
C HIS A 42 -18.14 -7.11 -3.82
N LEU A 43 -17.92 -7.25 -5.13
CA LEU A 43 -16.62 -7.65 -5.67
C LEU A 43 -15.55 -6.63 -5.30
N ALA A 44 -15.81 -5.33 -5.50
CA ALA A 44 -14.88 -4.27 -5.17
C ALA A 44 -14.53 -4.23 -3.68
N LEU A 45 -15.54 -4.33 -2.80
CA LEU A 45 -15.36 -4.40 -1.34
C LEU A 45 -14.58 -5.65 -0.93
N GLY A 46 -14.86 -6.81 -1.55
CA GLY A 46 -14.12 -8.06 -1.30
C GLY A 46 -12.65 -7.97 -1.67
N LEU A 47 -12.31 -7.32 -2.79
CA LEU A 47 -10.93 -7.09 -3.20
C LEU A 47 -10.19 -6.16 -2.23
N VAL A 48 -10.85 -5.06 -1.80
CA VAL A 48 -10.28 -4.14 -0.79
C VAL A 48 -10.06 -4.87 0.52
N LEU A 49 -11.03 -5.68 0.95
CA LEU A 49 -10.94 -6.47 2.17
C LEU A 49 -9.79 -7.46 2.12
N ALA A 50 -9.66 -8.21 1.03
CA ALA A 50 -8.59 -9.20 0.84
C ALA A 50 -7.21 -8.55 0.84
N GLY A 51 -7.05 -7.41 0.16
CA GLY A 51 -5.79 -6.65 0.16
C GLY A 51 -5.45 -6.06 1.54
N ALA A 52 -6.43 -5.49 2.23
CA ALA A 52 -6.24 -4.95 3.58
C ALA A 52 -5.84 -6.04 4.59
N LEU A 53 -6.50 -7.21 4.54
CA LEU A 53 -6.18 -8.36 5.39
C LEU A 53 -4.80 -8.94 5.07
N GLY A 54 -4.41 -9.03 3.79
CA GLY A 54 -3.09 -9.51 3.40
C GLY A 54 -1.97 -8.65 3.95
N ASN A 55 -2.08 -7.33 3.79
CA ASN A 55 -1.11 -6.38 4.32
C ASN A 55 -1.12 -6.31 5.86
N LEU A 56 -2.27 -6.47 6.50
CA LEU A 56 -2.37 -6.54 7.97
C LEU A 56 -1.72 -7.81 8.49
N TYR A 57 -1.98 -8.97 7.85
CA TYR A 57 -1.35 -10.25 8.20
C TYR A 57 0.17 -10.12 8.19
N ASP A 58 0.74 -9.58 7.12
CA ASP A 58 2.18 -9.39 7.03
C ASP A 58 2.71 -8.49 8.17
N ARG A 59 2.05 -7.38 8.49
CA ARG A 59 2.48 -6.48 9.57
C ARG A 59 2.42 -7.10 10.96
N VAL A 60 1.51 -8.03 11.19
CA VAL A 60 1.34 -8.68 12.50
C VAL A 60 2.28 -9.87 12.65
N PHE A 61 2.43 -10.68 11.60
CA PHE A 61 3.11 -11.97 11.67
C PHE A 61 4.51 -11.98 11.02
N MET A 62 4.79 -11.09 10.07
CA MET A 62 6.09 -11.04 9.41
C MET A 62 7.00 -10.03 10.08
N ILE A 63 7.76 -10.51 11.08
CA ILE A 63 8.71 -9.68 11.82
C ILE A 63 10.07 -9.74 11.13
N ALA A 64 10.66 -8.58 10.84
CA ALA A 64 12.00 -8.45 10.30
C ALA A 64 12.83 -7.45 11.11
N ASP A 65 14.14 -7.60 11.02
CA ASP A 65 15.07 -6.62 11.54
C ASP A 65 15.01 -5.37 10.67
N VAL A 66 14.78 -4.24 11.32
CA VAL A 66 14.71 -2.92 10.68
C VAL A 66 15.81 -2.06 11.28
N VAL A 67 16.69 -1.54 10.43
CA VAL A 67 17.76 -0.66 10.88
C VAL A 67 17.32 0.79 10.73
N GLU A 68 17.32 1.50 11.85
CA GLU A 68 17.16 2.95 11.88
C GLU A 68 18.54 3.60 12.03
N TYR A 69 18.85 4.54 11.18
CA TYR A 69 20.12 5.29 11.22
C TYR A 69 19.93 6.74 10.78
N ARG A 70 20.89 7.61 11.09
CA ARG A 70 20.83 9.04 10.76
C ARG A 70 21.84 9.39 9.68
N VAL A 71 21.37 10.04 8.61
CA VAL A 71 22.22 10.61 7.57
C VAL A 71 21.87 12.08 7.45
N ASP A 72 22.85 12.95 7.60
CA ASP A 72 22.71 14.41 7.53
C ASP A 72 21.56 14.95 8.42
N GLY A 73 21.49 14.44 9.65
CA GLY A 73 20.46 14.80 10.63
C GLY A 73 19.06 14.21 10.34
N ARG A 74 18.87 13.51 9.22
CA ARG A 74 17.62 12.88 8.86
C ARG A 74 17.60 11.42 9.27
N LYS A 75 16.51 11.01 9.93
CA LYS A 75 16.27 9.62 10.29
C LYS A 75 15.90 8.82 9.05
N ARG A 76 16.63 7.73 8.80
CA ARG A 76 16.29 6.72 7.79
C ARG A 76 15.90 5.42 8.48
N THR A 77 14.92 4.74 7.94
CA THR A 77 14.41 3.45 8.44
C THR A 77 14.31 2.51 7.26
N GLU A 78 15.09 1.45 7.28
CA GLU A 78 15.12 0.47 6.20
C GLU A 78 15.07 -0.94 6.78
N ALA A 79 14.37 -1.85 6.08
CA ALA A 79 14.33 -3.25 6.44
C ALA A 79 15.49 -3.98 5.77
N PHE A 80 16.36 -4.57 6.57
CA PHE A 80 17.51 -5.32 6.11
C PHE A 80 17.57 -6.69 6.76
N ALA A 81 18.24 -7.62 6.10
CA ALA A 81 18.71 -8.81 6.76
C ALA A 81 19.98 -8.46 7.54
N LEU A 82 19.95 -8.56 8.86
CA LEU A 82 21.15 -8.44 9.68
C LEU A 82 22.08 -9.62 9.37
N ILE A 83 23.32 -9.31 8.97
CA ILE A 83 24.33 -10.33 8.66
C ILE A 83 25.26 -10.47 9.84
N GLU A 84 25.85 -9.39 10.32
CA GLU A 84 26.88 -9.40 11.35
C GLU A 84 26.97 -8.04 12.07
N GLU A 85 27.19 -8.06 13.38
CA GLU A 85 27.58 -6.89 14.16
C GLU A 85 29.10 -6.82 14.25
N ARG A 86 29.68 -5.66 13.97
CA ARG A 86 31.11 -5.40 14.02
C ARG A 86 31.43 -4.22 14.93
N PRO A 87 32.67 -4.10 15.47
CA PRO A 87 33.05 -3.01 16.34
C PRO A 87 32.82 -1.61 15.75
N HIS A 88 32.87 -1.48 14.42
CA HIS A 88 32.76 -0.20 13.71
C HIS A 88 31.40 0.04 13.05
N GLY A 89 30.44 -0.88 13.20
CA GLY A 89 29.12 -0.77 12.59
C GLY A 89 28.39 -2.09 12.43
N ILE A 90 27.31 -2.05 11.70
CA ILE A 90 26.45 -3.22 11.44
C ILE A 90 26.53 -3.55 9.96
N VAL A 91 26.83 -4.81 9.64
CA VAL A 91 26.78 -5.33 8.28
C VAL A 91 25.36 -5.82 8.00
N VAL A 92 24.74 -5.28 6.97
CA VAL A 92 23.38 -5.59 6.55
C VAL A 92 23.35 -6.00 5.08
N GLY A 93 22.35 -6.78 4.71
CA GLY A 93 22.07 -7.16 3.32
C GLY A 93 20.63 -6.80 2.93
N THR A 94 20.31 -7.00 1.66
CA THR A 94 18.94 -6.81 1.19
C THR A 94 18.02 -7.89 1.78
N TRP A 95 16.85 -7.48 2.24
CA TRP A 95 15.84 -8.42 2.74
C TRP A 95 14.97 -8.94 1.57
N PRO A 96 14.60 -10.23 1.52
CA PRO A 96 14.85 -11.34 2.46
C PRO A 96 16.21 -12.03 2.30
N GLY A 97 16.99 -11.70 1.29
CA GLY A 97 18.29 -12.30 1.02
C GLY A 97 19.46 -11.52 1.64
N ARG A 98 20.66 -12.14 1.57
CA ARG A 98 21.90 -11.49 1.99
C ARG A 98 22.69 -10.90 0.82
N GLU A 99 22.00 -10.58 -0.27
CA GLU A 99 22.60 -10.00 -1.45
C GLU A 99 23.04 -8.56 -1.17
N HIS A 100 24.15 -8.17 -1.79
CA HIS A 100 24.72 -6.81 -1.66
C HIS A 100 24.97 -6.35 -0.20
N PRO A 101 25.81 -7.09 0.57
CA PRO A 101 26.11 -6.69 1.94
C PRO A 101 26.84 -5.34 1.97
N HIS A 102 26.45 -4.48 2.90
CA HIS A 102 27.11 -3.19 3.13
C HIS A 102 27.20 -2.88 4.62
N LEU A 103 28.20 -2.07 4.98
CA LEU A 103 28.43 -1.66 6.36
C LEU A 103 27.75 -0.32 6.64
N ILE A 104 26.88 -0.30 7.65
CA ILE A 104 26.37 0.93 8.24
C ILE A 104 27.27 1.27 9.44
N SER A 105 28.10 2.28 9.28
CA SER A 105 29.06 2.70 10.32
C SER A 105 28.35 3.22 11.57
N ASN A 106 28.98 3.03 12.74
CA ASN A 106 28.54 3.58 14.02
C ASN A 106 28.40 5.11 14.03
N LYS A 107 29.07 5.83 13.10
CA LYS A 107 28.89 7.28 12.89
C LYS A 107 27.43 7.67 12.62
N TYR A 108 26.65 6.76 12.04
CA TYR A 108 25.24 6.98 11.71
C TYR A 108 24.28 6.54 12.82
N GLU A 109 24.80 6.18 14.01
CA GLU A 109 24.01 5.71 15.16
C GLU A 109 22.99 4.62 14.79
N PRO A 110 23.40 3.52 14.14
CA PRO A 110 22.46 2.51 13.71
C PRO A 110 21.81 1.80 14.91
N LYS A 111 20.48 1.64 14.85
CA LYS A 111 19.70 0.89 15.83
C LYS A 111 18.93 -0.22 15.14
N VAL A 112 19.09 -1.44 15.59
CA VAL A 112 18.33 -2.59 15.11
C VAL A 112 17.06 -2.72 15.92
N LEU A 113 15.92 -2.75 15.23
CA LEU A 113 14.60 -2.88 15.84
C LEU A 113 13.85 -4.00 15.12
N LYS A 114 13.11 -4.81 15.88
CA LYS A 114 12.19 -5.79 15.30
C LYS A 114 10.85 -5.13 15.04
N ARG A 115 10.39 -5.16 13.78
CA ARG A 115 9.12 -4.58 13.36
C ARG A 115 8.38 -5.48 12.38
N GLY A 116 7.05 -5.39 12.41
CA GLY A 116 6.21 -5.97 11.38
C GLY A 116 6.45 -5.29 10.04
N VAL A 117 6.67 -6.08 9.00
CA VAL A 117 6.96 -5.60 7.64
C VAL A 117 6.03 -6.27 6.64
N VAL A 118 5.70 -5.54 5.58
CA VAL A 118 4.99 -6.09 4.43
C VAL A 118 6.01 -6.61 3.42
N ARG A 119 5.78 -7.81 2.91
CA ARG A 119 6.66 -8.46 1.91
C ARG A 119 6.25 -8.01 0.52
N ASP A 120 7.08 -7.18 -0.11
CA ASP A 120 6.92 -6.75 -1.49
C ASP A 120 7.87 -7.57 -2.36
N PHE A 121 7.36 -8.24 -3.39
CA PHE A 121 8.11 -9.16 -4.23
C PHE A 121 7.82 -9.04 -5.73
N ILE A 122 6.89 -8.18 -6.12
CA ILE A 122 6.55 -7.95 -7.53
C ILE A 122 7.21 -6.65 -7.97
N LYS A 123 8.21 -6.74 -8.85
CA LYS A 123 8.82 -5.59 -9.51
C LYS A 123 8.40 -5.59 -10.97
N MET A 124 7.72 -4.56 -11.41
CA MET A 124 7.49 -4.33 -12.83
C MET A 124 8.65 -3.49 -13.39
N GLU A 125 9.22 -3.92 -14.52
CA GLU A 125 10.29 -3.19 -15.20
C GLU A 125 9.85 -2.77 -16.63
N PRO A 126 8.83 -1.93 -16.77
CA PRO A 126 8.50 -1.37 -18.09
C PRO A 126 9.60 -0.40 -18.48
N LYS A 127 10.44 -0.80 -19.42
CA LYS A 127 11.53 0.01 -19.98
C LYS A 127 11.02 0.70 -21.23
N PHE A 128 10.87 2.01 -21.19
CA PHE A 128 10.63 2.83 -22.36
C PHE A 128 11.93 3.54 -22.78
N SER A 129 12.29 3.42 -24.06
CA SER A 129 13.41 4.17 -24.64
C SER A 129 12.88 5.43 -25.30
N ILE A 130 13.25 6.59 -24.78
CA ILE A 130 13.03 7.88 -25.44
C ILE A 130 14.41 8.36 -25.93
N GLY A 131 14.74 8.08 -27.19
CA GLY A 131 16.08 8.27 -27.72
C GLY A 131 17.10 7.36 -27.06
N GLU A 132 18.23 7.91 -26.59
CA GLU A 132 19.28 7.17 -25.87
C GLU A 132 19.00 6.97 -24.38
N ARG A 133 17.96 7.59 -23.83
CA ARG A 133 17.61 7.50 -22.40
C ARG A 133 16.61 6.37 -22.16
N ARG A 134 17.01 5.43 -21.28
CA ARG A 134 16.08 4.44 -20.72
C ARG A 134 15.41 5.03 -19.48
N VAL A 135 14.09 5.15 -19.52
CA VAL A 135 13.28 5.65 -18.40
C VAL A 135 12.56 4.46 -17.76
N GLU A 136 12.81 4.24 -16.48
CA GLU A 136 12.06 3.29 -15.65
C GLU A 136 10.75 3.97 -15.21
N ILE A 137 9.60 3.51 -15.71
CA ILE A 137 8.30 4.13 -15.40
C ILE A 137 7.81 3.72 -14.02
N TRP A 138 8.18 2.54 -13.54
CA TRP A 138 7.69 1.97 -12.29
C TRP A 138 8.84 1.55 -11.37
N PRO A 139 9.34 2.45 -10.52
CA PRO A 139 10.46 2.12 -9.62
C PRO A 139 10.07 1.37 -8.35
N TRP A 140 8.77 1.10 -8.14
CA TRP A 140 8.28 0.53 -6.90
C TRP A 140 8.11 -1.00 -6.99
N VAL A 141 8.39 -1.65 -5.87
CA VAL A 141 8.08 -3.06 -5.64
C VAL A 141 6.80 -3.13 -4.83
N PHE A 142 5.90 -4.05 -5.14
CA PHE A 142 4.61 -4.23 -4.49
C PHE A 142 4.28 -5.72 -4.32
N ASN A 143 3.18 -6.04 -3.67
CA ASN A 143 2.68 -7.39 -3.49
C ASN A 143 1.27 -7.56 -4.05
N VAL A 144 0.76 -8.78 -3.99
CA VAL A 144 -0.60 -9.10 -4.48
C VAL A 144 -1.66 -8.33 -3.69
N ALA A 145 -1.49 -8.14 -2.38
CA ALA A 145 -2.43 -7.40 -1.55
C ALA A 145 -2.55 -5.93 -1.99
N ASP A 146 -1.44 -5.29 -2.36
CA ASP A 146 -1.42 -3.93 -2.90
C ASP A 146 -2.17 -3.86 -4.25
N ALA A 147 -1.94 -4.84 -5.13
CA ALA A 147 -2.67 -4.91 -6.40
C ALA A 147 -4.20 -5.06 -6.18
N LEU A 148 -4.61 -5.91 -5.25
CA LEU A 148 -6.02 -6.10 -4.89
C LEU A 148 -6.64 -4.81 -4.34
N LEU A 149 -5.92 -4.07 -3.49
CA LEU A 149 -6.36 -2.77 -2.98
C LEU A 149 -6.56 -1.76 -4.11
N VAL A 150 -5.59 -1.63 -5.00
CA VAL A 150 -5.68 -0.67 -6.13
C VAL A 150 -6.84 -1.01 -7.05
N VAL A 151 -6.99 -2.28 -7.44
CA VAL A 151 -8.10 -2.73 -8.29
C VAL A 151 -9.45 -2.56 -7.57
N GLY A 152 -9.53 -2.95 -6.30
CA GLY A 152 -10.75 -2.83 -5.50
C GLY A 152 -11.20 -1.38 -5.34
N VAL A 153 -10.29 -0.47 -5.00
CA VAL A 153 -10.59 0.98 -4.90
C VAL A 153 -10.97 1.56 -6.26
N GLY A 154 -10.30 1.17 -7.34
CA GLY A 154 -10.66 1.58 -8.69
C GLY A 154 -12.08 1.17 -9.06
N LEU A 155 -12.47 -0.07 -8.76
CA LEU A 155 -13.84 -0.55 -8.96
C LEU A 155 -14.86 0.18 -8.08
N LEU A 156 -14.54 0.52 -6.83
CA LEU A 156 -15.40 1.34 -5.97
C LEU A 156 -15.63 2.71 -6.59
N MET A 157 -14.59 3.38 -7.04
CA MET A 157 -14.70 4.68 -7.71
C MET A 157 -15.58 4.61 -8.96
N LEU A 158 -15.44 3.56 -9.77
CA LEU A 158 -16.28 3.34 -10.95
C LEU A 158 -17.74 3.13 -10.57
N ASN A 159 -18.03 2.31 -9.54
CA ASN A 159 -19.40 2.10 -9.06
C ASN A 159 -20.03 3.43 -8.61
N PHE A 160 -19.36 4.21 -7.78
CA PHE A 160 -19.86 5.51 -7.33
C PHE A 160 -20.03 6.52 -8.48
N TRP A 161 -19.15 6.50 -9.47
CA TRP A 161 -19.27 7.36 -10.64
C TRP A 161 -20.51 7.00 -11.47
N TRP A 162 -20.78 5.70 -11.69
CA TRP A 162 -21.95 5.25 -12.41
C TRP A 162 -23.26 5.55 -11.67
N GLU A 163 -23.29 5.37 -10.36
CA GLU A 163 -24.45 5.73 -9.52
C GLU A 163 -24.76 7.22 -9.64
N ARG A 164 -23.77 8.07 -9.44
CA ARG A 164 -23.95 9.53 -9.58
C ARG A 164 -24.40 9.95 -10.99
N LYS A 165 -23.90 9.28 -12.02
CA LYS A 165 -24.32 9.54 -13.39
C LYS A 165 -25.80 9.15 -13.61
N ALA A 166 -26.23 8.01 -13.09
CA ALA A 166 -27.61 7.54 -13.16
C ALA A 166 -28.57 8.47 -12.41
N GLU A 167 -28.19 8.91 -11.19
CA GLU A 167 -28.96 9.87 -10.40
C GLU A 167 -29.16 11.21 -11.15
N ARG A 168 -28.09 11.73 -11.73
CA ARG A 168 -28.16 12.98 -12.53
C ARG A 168 -29.07 12.84 -13.74
N ALA A 169 -29.04 11.71 -14.43
CA ALA A 169 -29.91 11.45 -15.57
C ALA A 169 -31.38 11.34 -15.13
N ALA A 170 -31.66 10.70 -14.00
CA ALA A 170 -33.00 10.59 -13.45
C ALA A 170 -33.56 11.98 -13.03
N HIS A 171 -32.75 12.81 -12.39
CA HIS A 171 -33.17 14.19 -12.05
C HIS A 171 -33.42 15.05 -13.29
N ALA A 172 -32.60 14.95 -14.33
CA ALA A 172 -32.80 15.69 -15.57
C ALA A 172 -34.09 15.31 -16.28
N SER A 173 -34.45 14.01 -16.30
CA SER A 173 -35.69 13.53 -16.90
C SER A 173 -36.92 13.94 -16.12
N SER A 174 -36.86 13.98 -14.77
CA SER A 174 -37.98 14.40 -13.93
C SER A 174 -38.26 15.91 -14.04
N SER A 175 -37.22 16.72 -14.15
CA SER A 175 -37.36 18.18 -14.33
C SER A 175 -37.91 18.53 -15.72
N ALA A 176 -37.58 17.78 -16.76
CA ALA A 176 -38.12 17.99 -18.10
C ALA A 176 -39.62 17.65 -18.20
N SER A 177 -40.09 16.65 -17.42
CA SER A 177 -41.52 16.27 -17.39
C SER A 177 -42.42 17.21 -16.59
N GLN A 178 -41.83 18.09 -15.77
CA GLN A 178 -42.55 19.07 -14.93
C GLN A 178 -42.68 20.48 -15.55
N SER A 179 -42.15 20.71 -16.77
CA SER A 179 -42.41 21.98 -17.46
C SER A 179 -43.85 22.02 -17.91
N PRO A 180 -44.70 22.94 -17.39
CA PRO A 180 -46.11 23.05 -17.80
C PRO A 180 -46.17 23.53 -19.23
N HIS A 181 -46.99 22.86 -20.04
CA HIS A 181 -47.43 23.36 -21.33
C HIS A 181 -48.23 24.65 -21.04
N THR A 182 -47.63 25.79 -21.22
CA THR A 182 -48.32 27.09 -21.33
C THR A 182 -48.74 27.30 -22.77
#